data_21965daddc008ed5ae5d48b21c594f90
#
_entry.id   21965daddc008ed5ae5d48b21c594f90
#
_cell.length_a   1.000
_cell.length_b   1.000
_cell.length_c   1.000
_cell.angle_alpha   90.00
_cell.angle_beta   90.00
_cell.angle_gamma   90.00
#
_symmetry.space_group_name_H-M   'P 1'
#
loop_
_entity.id
_entity.type
_entity.pdbx_description
1 polymer ?
#
loop_
_entity_poly.entity_id
_entity_poly.type
_entity_poly.pdbx_seq_one_letter_code
_entity_poly.pdbx_strand_id
1 'polypeptide(L)'
;MLIKKILPAERERALTLALDVFMRYEAHDYPKEGIETFRRFLADREKIEALEMYGSYEGDELTGMIAMGNEGEHVTLFFVDGRHQRRGVGRKLFEAAIGESSSETITVNSSAFAVGIYRRLGFTAVAEEQTSNGLRYTPMIYKNKNSG
;
A
#
# COMPACT_ATOMS: atom_id res chain seq x y z
N MET A 1 5.62 -17.87 6.14
CA MET A 1 4.85 -16.65 5.86
C MET A 1 3.51 -16.99 5.24
N LEU A 2 2.44 -16.52 5.83
CA LEU A 2 1.08 -16.75 5.33
C LEU A 2 0.52 -15.43 4.80
N ILE A 3 -0.02 -15.44 3.57
CA ILE A 3 -0.71 -14.29 2.99
C ILE A 3 -2.20 -14.60 2.97
N LYS A 4 -3.01 -13.71 3.54
CA LYS A 4 -4.46 -13.91 3.53
C LYS A 4 -5.20 -12.58 3.58
N LYS A 5 -6.48 -12.62 3.21
CA LYS A 5 -7.34 -11.44 3.27
C LYS A 5 -7.53 -11.01 4.72
N ILE A 6 -7.46 -9.70 4.97
CA ILE A 6 -7.67 -9.15 6.31
C ILE A 6 -9.17 -8.96 6.51
N LEU A 7 -9.71 -9.61 7.54
CA LEU A 7 -11.12 -9.52 7.88
C LEU A 7 -11.42 -8.20 8.58
N PRO A 8 -12.69 -7.71 8.55
CA PRO A 8 -13.04 -6.42 9.17
C PRO A 8 -12.58 -6.28 10.62
N ALA A 9 -12.64 -7.34 11.42
CA ALA A 9 -12.22 -7.30 12.82
C ALA A 9 -10.72 -7.07 13.00
N GLU A 10 -9.91 -7.32 11.97
CA GLU A 10 -8.45 -7.18 12.04
C GLU A 10 -7.93 -5.93 11.33
N ARG A 11 -8.81 -5.14 10.73
CA ARG A 11 -8.38 -3.94 9.99
C ARG A 11 -7.61 -2.95 10.85
N GLU A 12 -7.97 -2.81 12.11
CA GLU A 12 -7.30 -1.89 13.00
C GLU A 12 -5.83 -2.21 13.17
N ARG A 13 -5.49 -3.49 13.25
CA ARG A 13 -4.09 -3.92 13.30
C ARG A 13 -3.33 -3.51 12.04
N ALA A 14 -3.97 -3.66 10.87
CA ALA A 14 -3.36 -3.28 9.60
C ALA A 14 -3.14 -1.78 9.52
N LEU A 15 -4.10 -0.98 9.97
CA LEU A 15 -3.97 0.48 9.98
C LEU A 15 -2.90 0.95 10.96
N THR A 16 -2.78 0.29 12.10
CA THR A 16 -1.73 0.58 13.06
C THR A 16 -0.35 0.31 12.46
N LEU A 17 -0.20 -0.81 11.76
CA LEU A 17 1.04 -1.13 11.07
C LEU A 17 1.35 -0.10 9.99
N ALA A 18 0.35 0.28 9.19
CA ALA A 18 0.51 1.28 8.13
C ALA A 18 1.01 2.61 8.70
N LEU A 19 0.41 3.08 9.79
CA LEU A 19 0.82 4.33 10.42
C LEU A 19 2.23 4.23 11.00
N ASP A 20 2.54 3.13 11.66
CA ASP A 20 3.87 2.93 12.26
C ASP A 20 4.97 2.95 11.18
N VAL A 21 4.77 2.22 10.10
CA VAL A 21 5.76 2.17 9.01
C VAL A 21 5.87 3.53 8.32
N PHE A 22 4.74 4.19 8.06
CA PHE A 22 4.75 5.53 7.49
C PHE A 22 5.54 6.50 8.36
N MET A 23 5.29 6.51 9.67
CA MET A 23 5.97 7.42 10.57
C MET A 23 7.46 7.15 10.69
N ARG A 24 7.87 5.88 10.59
CA ARG A 24 9.30 5.52 10.68
C ARG A 24 10.09 5.82 9.43
N TYR A 25 9.50 5.61 8.25
CA TYR A 25 10.28 5.63 7.00
C TYR A 25 9.90 6.74 6.04
N GLU A 26 8.70 7.30 6.15
CA GLU A 26 8.22 8.26 5.14
C GLU A 26 7.88 9.64 5.69
N ALA A 27 7.42 9.72 6.94
CA ALA A 27 6.90 10.98 7.50
C ALA A 27 7.90 12.13 7.46
N HIS A 28 9.18 11.85 7.62
CA HIS A 28 10.22 12.90 7.63
C HIS A 28 10.39 13.59 6.26
N ASP A 29 9.87 12.98 5.18
CA ASP A 29 9.92 13.58 3.84
C ASP A 29 8.74 14.52 3.59
N TYR A 30 7.81 14.65 4.55
CA TYR A 30 6.58 15.43 4.36
C TYR A 30 6.43 16.53 5.39
N PRO A 31 5.79 17.67 5.01
CA PRO A 31 5.42 18.67 5.98
C PRO A 31 4.30 18.14 6.89
N LYS A 32 4.02 18.87 7.95
CA LYS A 32 2.96 18.52 8.90
C LYS A 32 1.61 18.27 8.21
N GLU A 33 1.29 19.09 7.21
CA GLU A 33 0.05 18.93 6.44
C GLU A 33 -0.06 17.54 5.82
N GLY A 34 1.02 17.02 5.25
CA GLY A 34 1.02 15.69 4.63
C GLY A 34 0.80 14.60 5.64
N ILE A 35 1.45 14.69 6.81
CA ILE A 35 1.28 13.72 7.88
C ILE A 35 -0.18 13.72 8.37
N GLU A 36 -0.77 14.91 8.53
CA GLU A 36 -2.16 15.02 8.95
C GLU A 36 -3.12 14.48 7.90
N THR A 37 -2.81 14.70 6.61
CA THR A 37 -3.60 14.14 5.51
C THR A 37 -3.63 12.62 5.57
N PHE A 38 -2.45 11.99 5.78
CA PHE A 38 -2.36 10.55 5.90
C PHE A 38 -3.12 10.03 7.11
N ARG A 39 -2.95 10.67 8.27
CA ARG A 39 -3.67 10.27 9.49
C ARG A 39 -5.18 10.40 9.31
N ARG A 40 -5.65 11.45 8.66
CA ARG A 40 -7.08 11.66 8.40
C ARG A 40 -7.64 10.57 7.49
N PHE A 41 -6.85 10.16 6.48
CA PHE A 41 -7.28 9.07 5.61
C PHE A 41 -7.47 7.78 6.41
N LEU A 42 -6.49 7.42 7.25
CA LEU A 42 -6.59 6.20 8.06
C LEU A 42 -7.77 6.25 9.04
N ALA A 43 -8.20 7.42 9.45
CA ALA A 43 -9.32 7.60 10.38
C ALA A 43 -10.68 7.68 9.66
N ASP A 44 -10.69 7.76 8.34
CA ASP A 44 -11.91 7.86 7.55
C ASP A 44 -12.52 6.48 7.35
N ARG A 45 -13.46 6.13 8.23
CA ARG A 45 -14.07 4.80 8.24
C ARG A 45 -14.68 4.41 6.90
N GLU A 46 -15.39 5.32 6.26
CA GLU A 46 -16.05 5.05 4.98
C GLU A 46 -15.03 4.70 3.90
N LYS A 47 -13.96 5.48 3.80
CA LYS A 47 -12.90 5.21 2.81
C LYS A 47 -12.17 3.90 3.10
N ILE A 48 -11.91 3.62 4.36
CA ILE A 48 -11.20 2.39 4.76
C ILE A 48 -12.06 1.15 4.50
N GLU A 49 -13.36 1.22 4.80
CA GLU A 49 -14.26 0.08 4.58
C GLU A 49 -14.42 -0.26 3.09
N ALA A 50 -14.18 0.70 2.21
CA ALA A 50 -14.25 0.47 0.76
C ALA A 50 -13.02 -0.26 0.21
N LEU A 51 -11.96 -0.44 1.01
CA LEU A 51 -10.73 -1.09 0.58
C LEU A 51 -10.78 -2.60 0.81
N GLU A 52 -10.11 -3.34 -0.09
CA GLU A 52 -9.84 -4.76 0.13
C GLU A 52 -8.41 -4.90 0.62
N MET A 53 -8.23 -5.52 1.77
CA MET A 53 -6.92 -5.62 2.41
C MET A 53 -6.42 -7.05 2.48
N TYR A 54 -5.12 -7.20 2.27
CA TYR A 54 -4.40 -8.47 2.41
C TYR A 54 -3.25 -8.27 3.37
N GLY A 55 -2.98 -9.27 4.18
CA GLY A 55 -1.92 -9.21 5.17
C GLY A 55 -0.97 -10.39 5.07
N SER A 56 0.28 -10.16 5.48
CA SER A 56 1.27 -11.21 5.65
C SER A 56 1.45 -11.48 7.13
N TYR A 57 1.55 -12.75 7.49
CA TYR A 57 1.62 -13.18 8.88
C TYR A 57 2.78 -14.15 9.10
N GLU A 58 3.49 -13.95 10.20
CA GLU A 58 4.42 -14.91 10.76
C GLU A 58 3.80 -15.37 12.09
N GLY A 59 3.22 -16.58 12.12
CA GLY A 59 2.39 -16.97 13.26
C GLY A 59 1.22 -16.01 13.41
N ASP A 60 1.09 -15.40 14.57
CA ASP A 60 0.04 -14.42 14.85
C ASP A 60 0.46 -12.98 14.58
N GLU A 61 1.72 -12.76 14.18
CA GLU A 61 2.23 -11.42 13.93
C GLU A 61 1.93 -10.96 12.53
N LEU A 62 1.31 -9.79 12.40
CA LEU A 62 1.08 -9.13 11.11
C LEU A 62 2.38 -8.42 10.71
N THR A 63 2.98 -8.82 9.60
CA THR A 63 4.27 -8.31 9.15
C THR A 63 4.18 -7.35 7.97
N GLY A 64 3.05 -7.29 7.30
CA GLY A 64 2.83 -6.37 6.19
C GLY A 64 1.38 -6.35 5.78
N MET A 65 1.01 -5.33 5.01
CA MET A 65 -0.35 -5.19 4.51
C MET A 65 -0.37 -4.46 3.17
N ILE A 66 -1.35 -4.79 2.36
CA ILE A 66 -1.65 -4.06 1.13
C ILE A 66 -3.16 -3.86 1.08
N ALA A 67 -3.59 -2.65 0.69
CA ALA A 67 -5.00 -2.33 0.56
C ALA A 67 -5.28 -1.81 -0.85
N MET A 68 -6.24 -2.43 -1.52
CA MET A 68 -6.61 -2.10 -2.89
C MET A 68 -7.92 -1.32 -2.90
N GLY A 69 -7.94 -0.21 -3.64
CA GLY A 69 -9.14 0.59 -3.86
C GLY A 69 -9.61 0.48 -5.30
N ASN A 70 -10.73 1.15 -5.59
CA ASN A 70 -11.32 1.19 -6.94
C ASN A 70 -11.50 -0.23 -7.53
N GLU A 71 -12.07 -1.12 -6.74
CA GLU A 71 -12.35 -2.50 -7.16
C GLU A 71 -11.11 -3.27 -7.61
N GLY A 72 -9.99 -3.05 -6.92
CA GLY A 72 -8.74 -3.76 -7.20
C GLY A 72 -7.84 -3.07 -8.22
N GLU A 73 -8.18 -1.86 -8.63
CA GLU A 73 -7.45 -1.14 -9.66
C GLU A 73 -6.32 -0.26 -9.12
N HIS A 74 -6.39 0.12 -7.85
CA HIS A 74 -5.45 1.07 -7.26
C HIS A 74 -4.84 0.57 -5.96
N VAL A 75 -3.52 0.64 -5.85
CA VAL A 75 -2.83 0.36 -4.58
C VAL A 75 -2.96 1.61 -3.71
N THR A 76 -3.79 1.53 -2.68
CA THR A 76 -4.06 2.67 -1.80
C THR A 76 -3.12 2.70 -0.60
N LEU A 77 -2.85 1.55 0.02
CA LEU A 77 -1.90 1.41 1.12
C LEU A 77 -1.04 0.18 0.87
N PHE A 78 0.25 0.28 1.17
CA PHE A 78 1.17 -0.84 0.99
C PHE A 78 2.36 -0.64 1.93
N PHE A 79 2.40 -1.39 3.02
CA PHE A 79 3.41 -1.22 4.05
C PHE A 79 3.90 -2.57 4.57
N VAL A 80 5.21 -2.70 4.74
CA VAL A 80 5.84 -3.89 5.31
C VAL A 80 6.65 -3.45 6.54
N ASP A 81 6.49 -4.16 7.66
CA ASP A 81 7.25 -3.91 8.88
C ASP A 81 8.75 -3.89 8.54
N GLY A 82 9.48 -2.91 9.08
CA GLY A 82 10.90 -2.73 8.78
C GLY A 82 11.75 -3.95 9.04
N ARG A 83 11.40 -4.76 10.06
CA ARG A 83 12.12 -5.99 10.36
C ARG A 83 11.95 -7.07 9.30
N HIS A 84 10.92 -6.94 8.46
CA HIS A 84 10.58 -7.93 7.44
C HIS A 84 10.77 -7.41 6.01
N GLN A 85 11.28 -6.20 5.84
CA GLN A 85 11.57 -5.66 4.52
C GLN A 85 12.72 -6.42 3.87
N ARG A 86 12.73 -6.46 2.53
CA ARG A 86 13.74 -7.15 1.72
C ARG A 86 13.73 -8.68 1.86
N ARG A 87 12.65 -9.25 2.36
CA ARG A 87 12.48 -10.71 2.49
C ARG A 87 11.43 -11.26 1.53
N GLY A 88 11.03 -10.47 0.54
CA GLY A 88 10.03 -10.90 -0.43
C GLY A 88 8.59 -10.77 0.05
N VAL A 89 8.35 -10.23 1.25
CA VAL A 89 7.00 -10.04 1.80
C VAL A 89 6.18 -9.13 0.92
N GLY A 90 6.74 -7.98 0.53
CA GLY A 90 6.03 -7.01 -0.32
C GLY A 90 5.63 -7.61 -1.66
N ARG A 91 6.54 -8.35 -2.30
CA ARG A 91 6.23 -8.99 -3.58
C ARG A 91 5.10 -10.00 -3.45
N LYS A 92 5.11 -10.82 -2.41
CA LYS A 92 4.06 -11.82 -2.20
C LYS A 92 2.71 -11.18 -1.87
N LEU A 93 2.71 -10.09 -1.11
CA LEU A 93 1.49 -9.31 -0.87
C LEU A 93 0.94 -8.75 -2.17
N PHE A 94 1.80 -8.14 -2.96
CA PHE A 94 1.40 -7.56 -4.23
C PHE A 94 0.84 -8.64 -5.16
N GLU A 95 1.53 -9.77 -5.29
CA GLU A 95 1.07 -10.87 -6.13
C GLU A 95 -0.30 -11.41 -5.69
N ALA A 96 -0.51 -11.51 -4.38
CA ALA A 96 -1.81 -11.95 -3.86
C ALA A 96 -2.92 -10.95 -4.21
N ALA A 97 -2.65 -9.67 -4.04
CA ALA A 97 -3.64 -8.61 -4.32
C ALA A 97 -4.00 -8.54 -5.79
N ILE A 98 -3.01 -8.58 -6.69
CA ILE A 98 -3.29 -8.49 -8.12
C ILE A 98 -3.90 -9.77 -8.68
N GLY A 99 -3.64 -10.92 -8.03
CA GLY A 99 -4.26 -12.18 -8.42
C GLY A 99 -5.77 -12.17 -8.25
N GLU A 100 -6.29 -11.37 -7.32
CA GLU A 100 -7.73 -11.21 -7.11
C GLU A 100 -8.32 -10.05 -7.94
N SER A 101 -7.50 -9.29 -8.65
CA SER A 101 -7.95 -8.15 -9.43
C SER A 101 -8.22 -8.56 -10.87
N SER A 102 -9.35 -8.10 -11.42
CA SER A 102 -9.68 -8.27 -12.83
C SER A 102 -9.26 -7.09 -13.68
N SER A 103 -8.66 -6.06 -13.07
CA SER A 103 -8.25 -4.86 -13.81
C SER A 103 -7.02 -5.14 -14.68
N GLU A 104 -7.03 -4.61 -15.90
CA GLU A 104 -5.89 -4.72 -16.82
C GLU A 104 -4.71 -3.88 -16.39
N THR A 105 -4.97 -2.85 -15.60
CA THR A 105 -3.97 -1.88 -15.18
C THR A 105 -4.12 -1.61 -13.71
N ILE A 106 -3.01 -1.64 -12.99
CA ILE A 106 -2.96 -1.30 -11.57
C ILE A 106 -2.22 0.02 -11.44
N THR A 107 -2.79 0.97 -10.71
CA THR A 107 -2.16 2.27 -10.49
C THR A 107 -1.72 2.41 -9.03
N VAL A 108 -0.76 3.31 -8.80
CA VAL A 108 -0.35 3.71 -7.46
C VAL A 108 0.15 5.15 -7.51
N ASN A 109 -0.04 5.86 -6.42
CA ASN A 109 0.59 7.16 -6.20
C ASN A 109 1.71 6.92 -5.19
N SER A 110 2.94 6.73 -5.69
CA SER A 110 4.05 6.28 -4.87
C SER A 110 4.71 7.43 -4.11
N SER A 111 5.00 7.21 -2.82
CA SER A 111 5.89 8.10 -2.09
C SER A 111 7.29 8.06 -2.71
N ALA A 112 8.11 9.08 -2.45
CA ALA A 112 9.50 9.08 -2.92
C ALA A 112 10.27 7.87 -2.38
N PHE A 113 10.01 7.49 -1.14
CA PHE A 113 10.61 6.33 -0.50
C PHE A 113 10.33 5.04 -1.27
N ALA A 114 9.13 4.88 -1.81
CA ALA A 114 8.66 3.61 -2.37
C ALA A 114 8.83 3.49 -3.89
N VAL A 115 9.22 4.56 -4.60
CA VAL A 115 9.36 4.51 -6.08
C VAL A 115 10.22 3.35 -6.54
N GLY A 116 11.39 3.14 -5.92
CA GLY A 116 12.28 2.05 -6.27
C GLY A 116 11.65 0.67 -6.03
N ILE A 117 10.85 0.56 -4.97
CA ILE A 117 10.15 -0.67 -4.63
C ILE A 117 9.12 -1.00 -5.72
N TYR A 118 8.31 -0.02 -6.10
CA TYR A 118 7.31 -0.22 -7.16
C TYR A 118 7.95 -0.52 -8.50
N ARG A 119 9.07 0.12 -8.83
CA ARG A 119 9.79 -0.20 -10.07
C ARG A 119 10.24 -1.65 -10.11
N ARG A 120 10.75 -2.16 -8.99
CA ARG A 120 11.17 -3.57 -8.91
C ARG A 120 9.99 -4.53 -9.03
N LEU A 121 8.79 -4.10 -8.66
CA LEU A 121 7.58 -4.90 -8.84
C LEU A 121 7.07 -4.87 -10.28
N GLY A 122 7.55 -3.93 -11.10
CA GLY A 122 7.15 -3.83 -12.50
C GLY A 122 6.35 -2.59 -12.86
N PHE A 123 6.21 -1.64 -11.93
CA PHE A 123 5.55 -0.36 -12.21
C PHE A 123 6.48 0.58 -12.96
N THR A 124 5.87 1.44 -13.79
CA THR A 124 6.59 2.54 -14.45
C THR A 124 5.89 3.86 -14.11
N ALA A 125 6.68 4.93 -13.97
CA ALA A 125 6.12 6.26 -13.73
C ALA A 125 5.43 6.75 -14.99
N VAL A 126 4.25 7.37 -14.83
CA VAL A 126 3.48 7.93 -15.94
C VAL A 126 3.42 9.45 -15.91
N ALA A 127 3.95 10.06 -14.87
CA ALA A 127 4.04 11.51 -14.74
C ALA A 127 5.15 11.84 -13.76
N GLU A 128 5.52 13.13 -13.71
CA GLU A 128 6.49 13.62 -12.75
C GLU A 128 5.89 13.67 -11.35
N GLU A 129 6.75 13.81 -10.34
CA GLU A 129 6.32 13.95 -8.95
C GLU A 129 5.37 15.13 -8.80
N GLN A 130 4.31 14.91 -8.04
CA GLN A 130 3.25 15.90 -7.80
C GLN A 130 3.02 16.04 -6.30
N THR A 131 2.31 17.08 -5.89
CA THR A 131 1.97 17.30 -4.50
C THR A 131 0.46 17.53 -4.38
N SER A 132 -0.18 16.87 -3.42
CA SER A 132 -1.58 17.07 -3.10
C SER A 132 -1.75 16.99 -1.59
N ASN A 133 -2.33 18.02 -1.01
CA ASN A 133 -2.60 18.07 0.44
C ASN A 133 -1.37 17.75 1.30
N GLY A 134 -0.20 18.25 0.86
CA GLY A 134 1.06 18.06 1.58
C GLY A 134 1.74 16.72 1.34
N LEU A 135 1.19 15.85 0.50
CA LEU A 135 1.80 14.57 0.15
C LEU A 135 2.38 14.64 -1.26
N ARG A 136 3.69 14.43 -1.37
CA ARG A 136 4.36 14.31 -2.66
C ARG A 136 4.26 12.87 -3.12
N TYR A 137 3.93 12.68 -4.40
CA TYR A 137 3.79 11.34 -4.96
C TYR A 137 4.13 11.31 -6.44
N THR A 138 4.52 10.14 -6.91
CA THR A 138 4.77 9.88 -8.33
C THR A 138 3.71 8.89 -8.82
N PRO A 139 2.87 9.29 -9.80
CA PRO A 139 1.89 8.35 -10.35
C PRO A 139 2.60 7.24 -11.12
N MET A 140 2.25 6.01 -10.86
CA MET A 140 2.86 4.85 -11.52
C MET A 140 1.79 3.84 -11.95
N ILE A 141 2.15 3.01 -12.91
CA ILE A 141 1.23 2.05 -13.53
C ILE A 141 1.90 0.70 -13.70
N TYR A 142 1.12 -0.36 -13.52
CA TYR A 142 1.54 -1.75 -13.71
C TYR A 142 0.56 -2.43 -14.64
N LYS A 143 1.07 -3.18 -15.63
CA LYS A 143 0.23 -3.98 -16.52
C LYS A 143 -0.05 -5.33 -15.89
N ASN A 144 -1.31 -5.56 -15.54
CA ASN A 144 -1.72 -6.79 -14.87
C ASN A 144 -1.94 -7.91 -15.90
N LYS A 145 -1.03 -8.87 -15.90
CA LYS A 145 -1.09 -10.01 -16.83
C LYS A 145 -2.18 -11.02 -16.47
N ASN A 146 -2.77 -10.90 -15.29
CA ASN A 146 -3.84 -11.79 -14.83
C ASN A 146 -5.22 -11.33 -15.28
N SER A 147 -5.32 -10.14 -15.89
CA SER A 147 -6.57 -9.65 -16.43
C SER A 147 -6.86 -10.42 -17.70
N GLY A 148 -7.85 -11.20 -17.65
CA GLY A 148 -8.21 -12.09 -18.69
C GLY A 148 -8.72 -11.63 -19.97
#